data_76b1bd69021772779ea1bdca6590af8f
#
_entry.id   76b1bd69021772779ea1bdca6590af8f
#
_cell.length_a   1.000
_cell.length_b   1.000
_cell.length_c   1.000
_cell.angle_alpha   90.00
_cell.angle_beta   90.00
_cell.angle_gamma   90.00
#
_symmetry.space_group_name_H-M   'P 1'
#
loop_
_entity.id
_entity.type
_entity.pdbx_description
1 polymer ?
#
loop_
_entity_poly.entity_id
_entity_poly.type
_entity_poly.pdbx_seq_one_letter_code
_entity_poly.pdbx_strand_id
1 'polypeptide(L)'
;MDGAVEGPALNSAIIPNLVAVIKDASAAVDAYVDVARGKCREALTKADGRPDRAALERQQHMAHGLSWLGTYAETLLQTAEWAARLEQEGKFSTTEALLTQILFSEYCAQLIGGVPMNQGEVIRPHELGIVAEADALFATPVVQQLIIDGKTPAVMAAAAECLPDALSRNTVEETGLDETMSMVREQFSKYASDKIKPHAHEWHLNNEYIPMEVVNEMAELGVFGLTIPEEFGGFGMGKIAMCVVSEELSRGYIGTGSLGTRSEIAAELILIGGTDDQKTHWLPQIASGEILPTAVFTEPNTGSDLGSLRTRAVKSDDGSHYSVTGNKTWITHPVRADLMTLLARTDPATNNFSGLSMLLAEKPRGTDDAPFPADGMTGGEIEVLGYRGMKEYEIGFDDFKVKSENLLGGVEGQGFKHLMATFESARIQTAARAIGVAQNAFETGLQYALDRNQFGKQIFDFPRVSNKLVMMAAELVGVRQLTYFSARQKDGGKRCDLEAGMAKLLAARIAWAAADNALQIHGGNGFALEYPISRILQDARI
;
A
#
# COMPACT_ATOMS: atom_id res chain seq x y z
N MET A 1 -43.15 24.03 -15.86
CA MET A 1 -43.13 22.80 -16.70
C MET A 1 -42.00 21.96 -16.19
N ASP A 2 -42.34 21.11 -15.19
CA ASP A 2 -41.41 20.20 -14.55
C ASP A 2 -41.24 18.99 -15.47
N GLY A 3 -40.21 18.99 -16.28
CA GLY A 3 -39.74 17.81 -16.94
C GLY A 3 -38.67 17.17 -16.07
N ALA A 4 -39.08 16.33 -15.11
CA ALA A 4 -38.18 15.36 -14.52
C ALA A 4 -37.69 14.48 -15.69
N VAL A 5 -36.44 14.60 -16.07
CA VAL A 5 -35.77 13.62 -16.92
C VAL A 5 -35.65 12.37 -16.06
N GLU A 6 -36.57 11.40 -16.29
CA GLU A 6 -36.39 10.04 -15.76
C GLU A 6 -35.01 9.57 -16.24
N GLY A 7 -34.08 9.40 -15.31
CA GLY A 7 -32.78 8.79 -15.62
C GLY A 7 -32.99 7.42 -16.25
N PRO A 8 -32.16 6.97 -17.21
CA PRO A 8 -32.25 5.63 -17.74
C PRO A 8 -32.20 4.65 -16.58
N ALA A 9 -33.05 3.63 -16.60
CA ALA A 9 -33.03 2.60 -15.55
C ALA A 9 -31.58 2.12 -15.40
N LEU A 10 -31.01 2.22 -14.20
CA LEU A 10 -29.58 1.99 -13.91
C LEU A 10 -29.04 0.69 -14.57
N ASN A 11 -29.86 -0.36 -14.59
CA ASN A 11 -29.52 -1.65 -15.20
C ASN A 11 -29.38 -1.57 -16.74
N SER A 12 -29.97 -0.58 -17.43
CA SER A 12 -29.81 -0.43 -18.87
C SER A 12 -28.44 0.13 -19.28
N ALA A 13 -27.69 0.64 -18.33
CA ALA A 13 -26.31 1.15 -18.54
C ALA A 13 -25.25 0.03 -18.41
N ILE A 14 -25.64 -1.17 -17.96
CA ILE A 14 -24.74 -2.31 -17.77
C ILE A 14 -24.69 -3.16 -19.05
N ILE A 15 -23.46 -3.49 -19.48
CA ILE A 15 -23.25 -4.43 -20.59
C ILE A 15 -23.88 -5.79 -20.26
N PRO A 16 -24.73 -6.35 -21.13
CA PRO A 16 -25.31 -7.67 -20.91
C PRO A 16 -24.24 -8.75 -20.72
N ASN A 17 -24.46 -9.66 -19.76
CA ASN A 17 -23.53 -10.74 -19.40
C ASN A 17 -22.13 -10.22 -19.02
N LEU A 18 -22.06 -9.10 -18.31
CA LEU A 18 -20.83 -8.39 -17.99
C LEU A 18 -19.74 -9.30 -17.43
N VAL A 19 -20.06 -10.21 -16.50
CA VAL A 19 -19.07 -11.11 -15.87
C VAL A 19 -18.38 -12.01 -16.91
N ALA A 20 -19.11 -12.53 -17.89
CA ALA A 20 -18.52 -13.30 -18.99
C ALA A 20 -17.66 -12.41 -19.89
N VAL A 21 -18.13 -11.20 -20.22
CA VAL A 21 -17.43 -10.23 -21.07
C VAL A 21 -16.08 -9.83 -20.45
N ILE A 22 -16.04 -9.50 -19.16
CA ILE A 22 -14.79 -9.10 -18.48
C ILE A 22 -13.82 -10.26 -18.30
N LYS A 23 -14.32 -11.50 -18.13
CA LYS A 23 -13.48 -12.69 -18.07
C LYS A 23 -12.77 -12.94 -19.41
N ASP A 24 -13.50 -12.85 -20.52
CA ASP A 24 -12.94 -13.02 -21.85
C ASP A 24 -11.96 -11.86 -22.19
N ALA A 25 -12.28 -10.64 -21.77
CA ALA A 25 -11.38 -9.49 -21.92
C ALA A 25 -10.10 -9.65 -21.12
N SER A 26 -10.18 -10.17 -19.88
CA SER A 26 -8.97 -10.47 -19.07
C SER A 26 -8.05 -11.47 -19.76
N ALA A 27 -8.59 -12.53 -20.36
CA ALA A 27 -7.82 -13.51 -21.12
C ALA A 27 -7.14 -12.88 -22.35
N ALA A 28 -7.83 -11.98 -23.06
CA ALA A 28 -7.25 -11.25 -24.19
C ALA A 28 -6.12 -10.30 -23.77
N VAL A 29 -6.30 -9.61 -22.64
CA VAL A 29 -5.28 -8.73 -22.05
C VAL A 29 -4.06 -9.53 -21.60
N ASP A 30 -4.24 -10.69 -20.96
CA ASP A 30 -3.13 -11.55 -20.54
C ASP A 30 -2.30 -12.01 -21.75
N ALA A 31 -2.94 -12.45 -22.82
CA ALA A 31 -2.27 -12.82 -24.07
C ALA A 31 -1.47 -11.64 -24.68
N TYR A 32 -2.02 -10.44 -24.64
CA TYR A 32 -1.32 -9.22 -25.09
C TYR A 32 -0.08 -8.93 -24.25
N VAL A 33 -0.20 -9.00 -22.93
CA VAL A 33 0.93 -8.76 -22.01
C VAL A 33 2.00 -9.85 -22.12
N ASP A 34 1.61 -11.09 -22.44
CA ASP A 34 2.55 -12.19 -22.70
C ASP A 34 3.45 -11.90 -23.91
N VAL A 35 2.91 -11.30 -24.98
CA VAL A 35 3.74 -10.88 -26.13
C VAL A 35 4.70 -9.78 -25.71
N ALA A 36 4.24 -8.77 -24.95
CA ALA A 36 5.11 -7.72 -24.42
C ALA A 36 6.25 -8.30 -23.55
N ARG A 37 5.92 -9.28 -22.70
CA ARG A 37 6.91 -10.02 -21.88
C ARG A 37 7.95 -10.72 -22.75
N GLY A 38 7.51 -11.34 -23.84
CA GLY A 38 8.41 -11.98 -24.83
C GLY A 38 9.38 -10.98 -25.44
N LYS A 39 8.89 -9.84 -25.91
CA LYS A 39 9.70 -8.74 -26.48
C LYS A 39 10.71 -8.17 -25.49
N CYS A 40 10.27 -7.89 -24.26
CA CYS A 40 11.17 -7.42 -23.21
C CYS A 40 12.23 -8.47 -22.83
N ARG A 41 11.87 -9.76 -22.78
CA ARG A 41 12.82 -10.84 -22.54
C ARG A 41 13.89 -10.87 -23.64
N GLU A 42 13.50 -10.77 -24.88
CA GLU A 42 14.41 -10.74 -26.04
C GLU A 42 15.40 -9.56 -25.95
N ALA A 43 14.90 -8.37 -25.57
CA ALA A 43 15.70 -7.16 -25.47
C ALA A 43 16.63 -7.10 -24.24
N LEU A 44 16.28 -7.80 -23.15
CA LEU A 44 16.93 -7.70 -21.83
C LEU A 44 17.72 -8.94 -21.42
N THR A 45 17.85 -9.96 -22.30
CA THR A 45 18.63 -11.16 -22.02
C THR A 45 19.78 -11.33 -23.02
N LYS A 46 20.86 -11.94 -22.55
CA LYS A 46 21.99 -12.36 -23.38
C LYS A 46 21.63 -13.59 -24.20
N ALA A 47 22.47 -13.92 -25.19
CA ALA A 47 22.32 -15.11 -26.02
C ALA A 47 22.27 -16.44 -25.23
N ASP A 48 22.82 -16.45 -24.01
CA ASP A 48 22.80 -17.61 -23.11
C ASP A 48 21.57 -17.65 -22.19
N GLY A 49 20.59 -16.73 -22.38
CA GLY A 49 19.34 -16.65 -21.64
C GLY A 49 19.46 -15.96 -20.26
N ARG A 50 20.64 -15.50 -19.85
CA ARG A 50 20.84 -14.77 -18.61
C ARG A 50 20.48 -13.29 -18.76
N PRO A 51 20.00 -12.60 -17.68
CA PRO A 51 19.74 -11.17 -17.71
C PRO A 51 20.98 -10.36 -18.16
N ASP A 52 20.80 -9.42 -19.07
CA ASP A 52 21.82 -8.45 -19.47
C ASP A 52 21.66 -7.17 -18.65
N ARG A 53 22.49 -7.00 -17.62
CA ARG A 53 22.46 -5.80 -16.76
C ARG A 53 22.65 -4.50 -17.53
N ALA A 54 23.56 -4.48 -18.52
CA ALA A 54 23.80 -3.28 -19.31
C ALA A 54 22.62 -2.94 -20.23
N ALA A 55 21.93 -3.95 -20.78
CA ALA A 55 20.69 -3.74 -21.52
C ALA A 55 19.57 -3.23 -20.59
N LEU A 56 19.44 -3.81 -19.40
CA LEU A 56 18.45 -3.36 -18.40
C LEU A 56 18.69 -1.90 -17.98
N GLU A 57 19.93 -1.50 -17.73
CA GLU A 57 20.28 -0.11 -17.41
C GLU A 57 19.91 0.87 -18.52
N ARG A 58 20.11 0.48 -19.79
CA ARG A 58 19.75 1.34 -20.93
C ARG A 58 18.26 1.36 -21.23
N GLN A 59 17.53 0.30 -20.89
CA GLN A 59 16.12 0.11 -21.24
C GLN A 59 15.19 0.05 -19.99
N GLN A 60 15.53 0.80 -18.94
CA GLN A 60 14.72 0.87 -17.71
C GLN A 60 13.27 1.26 -17.97
N HIS A 61 13.02 2.19 -18.88
CA HIS A 61 11.68 2.62 -19.26
C HIS A 61 10.83 1.46 -19.82
N MET A 62 11.40 0.66 -20.72
CA MET A 62 10.74 -0.54 -21.26
C MET A 62 10.45 -1.56 -20.16
N ALA A 63 11.45 -1.87 -19.31
CA ALA A 63 11.31 -2.84 -18.24
C ALA A 63 10.26 -2.39 -17.21
N HIS A 64 10.27 -1.10 -16.85
CA HIS A 64 9.28 -0.52 -15.95
C HIS A 64 7.89 -0.48 -16.58
N GLY A 65 7.79 -0.15 -17.87
CA GLY A 65 6.55 -0.20 -18.63
C GLY A 65 5.92 -1.60 -18.65
N LEU A 66 6.71 -2.65 -18.85
CA LEU A 66 6.23 -4.03 -18.76
C LEU A 66 5.64 -4.33 -17.36
N SER A 67 6.28 -3.83 -16.29
CA SER A 67 5.75 -4.00 -14.94
C SER A 67 4.37 -3.38 -14.77
N TRP A 68 4.13 -2.22 -15.38
CA TRP A 68 2.81 -1.58 -15.40
C TRP A 68 1.76 -2.34 -16.22
N LEU A 69 2.14 -2.86 -17.39
CA LEU A 69 1.23 -3.69 -18.18
C LEU A 69 0.81 -4.94 -17.39
N GLY A 70 1.78 -5.64 -16.76
CA GLY A 70 1.51 -6.79 -15.91
C GLY A 70 0.62 -6.44 -14.71
N THR A 71 0.84 -5.27 -14.09
CA THR A 71 -0.01 -4.79 -12.98
C THR A 71 -1.45 -4.56 -13.42
N TYR A 72 -1.67 -3.99 -14.60
CA TYR A 72 -3.01 -3.78 -15.14
C TYR A 72 -3.70 -5.10 -15.48
N ALA A 73 -2.99 -6.03 -16.14
CA ALA A 73 -3.53 -7.35 -16.50
C ALA A 73 -3.96 -8.11 -15.24
N GLU A 74 -3.11 -8.17 -14.22
CA GLU A 74 -3.42 -8.85 -12.95
C GLU A 74 -4.59 -8.17 -12.22
N THR A 75 -4.64 -6.83 -12.22
CA THR A 75 -5.77 -6.09 -11.63
C THR A 75 -7.09 -6.45 -12.29
N LEU A 76 -7.13 -6.48 -13.62
CA LEU A 76 -8.33 -6.86 -14.38
C LEU A 76 -8.72 -8.30 -14.12
N LEU A 77 -7.75 -9.23 -14.10
CA LEU A 77 -7.99 -10.64 -13.79
C LEU A 77 -8.60 -10.81 -12.41
N GLN A 78 -8.00 -10.22 -11.38
CA GLN A 78 -8.47 -10.35 -10.00
C GLN A 78 -9.83 -9.68 -9.79
N THR A 79 -10.10 -8.59 -10.50
CA THR A 79 -11.43 -7.96 -10.50
C THR A 79 -12.48 -8.85 -11.18
N ALA A 80 -12.15 -9.51 -12.29
CA ALA A 80 -13.06 -10.46 -12.95
C ALA A 80 -13.36 -11.68 -12.07
N GLU A 81 -12.36 -12.23 -11.39
CA GLU A 81 -12.53 -13.34 -10.44
C GLU A 81 -13.41 -12.96 -9.24
N TRP A 82 -13.22 -11.76 -8.72
CA TRP A 82 -14.05 -11.20 -7.65
C TRP A 82 -15.50 -11.02 -8.12
N ALA A 83 -15.72 -10.41 -9.28
CA ALA A 83 -17.05 -10.22 -9.85
C ALA A 83 -17.78 -11.56 -10.05
N ALA A 84 -17.08 -12.59 -10.55
CA ALA A 84 -17.64 -13.92 -10.74
C ALA A 84 -18.04 -14.60 -9.41
N ARG A 85 -17.23 -14.42 -8.33
CA ARG A 85 -17.60 -14.92 -7.00
C ARG A 85 -18.83 -14.22 -6.46
N LEU A 86 -18.89 -12.89 -6.55
CA LEU A 86 -20.05 -12.13 -6.09
C LEU A 86 -21.33 -12.48 -6.88
N GLU A 87 -21.22 -12.70 -8.19
CA GLU A 87 -22.35 -13.14 -9.01
C GLU A 87 -22.90 -14.50 -8.54
N GLN A 88 -22.00 -15.46 -8.27
CA GLN A 88 -22.37 -16.78 -7.72
C GLN A 88 -23.04 -16.69 -6.34
N GLU A 89 -22.60 -15.73 -5.51
CA GLU A 89 -23.16 -15.46 -4.19
C GLU A 89 -24.42 -14.58 -4.21
N GLY A 90 -24.81 -14.06 -5.38
CA GLY A 90 -25.95 -13.13 -5.52
C GLY A 90 -25.69 -11.74 -4.92
N LYS A 91 -24.42 -11.36 -4.77
CA LYS A 91 -23.96 -10.07 -4.20
C LYS A 91 -23.45 -9.07 -5.24
N PHE A 92 -23.33 -9.46 -6.51
CA PHE A 92 -22.89 -8.58 -7.58
C PHE A 92 -24.00 -7.61 -7.97
N SER A 93 -24.02 -6.46 -7.33
CA SER A 93 -25.08 -5.46 -7.49
C SER A 93 -24.80 -4.52 -8.68
N THR A 94 -25.73 -3.59 -8.90
CA THR A 94 -25.60 -2.54 -9.93
C THR A 94 -24.32 -1.69 -9.71
N THR A 95 -23.99 -1.37 -8.46
CA THR A 95 -22.78 -0.58 -8.13
C THR A 95 -21.52 -1.33 -8.56
N GLU A 96 -21.36 -2.58 -8.15
CA GLU A 96 -20.21 -3.42 -8.52
C GLU A 96 -20.10 -3.57 -10.04
N ALA A 97 -21.22 -3.79 -10.71
CA ALA A 97 -21.27 -3.96 -12.17
C ALA A 97 -20.79 -2.69 -12.90
N LEU A 98 -21.33 -1.53 -12.54
CA LEU A 98 -20.96 -0.26 -13.16
C LEU A 98 -19.49 0.10 -12.91
N LEU A 99 -19.01 -0.03 -11.67
CA LEU A 99 -17.61 0.29 -11.33
C LEU A 99 -16.63 -0.66 -12.04
N THR A 100 -16.95 -1.96 -12.08
CA THR A 100 -16.14 -2.97 -12.79
C THR A 100 -16.09 -2.67 -14.29
N GLN A 101 -17.22 -2.39 -14.92
CA GLN A 101 -17.32 -2.07 -16.33
C GLN A 101 -16.48 -0.83 -16.69
N ILE A 102 -16.55 0.22 -15.86
CA ILE A 102 -15.79 1.46 -16.03
C ILE A 102 -14.28 1.20 -15.90
N LEU A 103 -13.86 0.42 -14.90
CA LEU A 103 -12.46 0.04 -14.71
C LEU A 103 -11.91 -0.69 -15.94
N PHE A 104 -12.64 -1.71 -16.42
CA PHE A 104 -12.24 -2.46 -17.61
C PHE A 104 -12.16 -1.59 -18.86
N SER A 105 -13.16 -0.72 -19.07
CA SER A 105 -13.16 0.23 -20.18
C SER A 105 -11.90 1.10 -20.17
N GLU A 106 -11.59 1.70 -19.03
CA GLU A 106 -10.44 2.61 -18.91
C GLU A 106 -9.10 1.88 -19.04
N TYR A 107 -8.92 0.76 -18.32
CA TYR A 107 -7.64 0.04 -18.33
C TYR A 107 -7.36 -0.61 -19.68
N CYS A 108 -8.36 -1.17 -20.35
CA CYS A 108 -8.20 -1.66 -21.73
C CYS A 108 -7.82 -0.53 -22.70
N ALA A 109 -8.46 0.63 -22.61
CA ALA A 109 -8.12 1.79 -23.43
C ALA A 109 -6.68 2.28 -23.18
N GLN A 110 -6.24 2.30 -21.92
CA GLN A 110 -4.87 2.68 -21.56
C GLN A 110 -3.84 1.64 -22.01
N LEU A 111 -4.12 0.34 -21.94
CA LEU A 111 -3.23 -0.71 -22.45
C LEU A 111 -2.98 -0.56 -23.97
N ILE A 112 -3.98 -0.12 -24.72
CA ILE A 112 -3.90 0.10 -26.16
C ILE A 112 -3.27 1.45 -26.49
N GLY A 113 -3.66 2.51 -25.78
CA GLY A 113 -3.25 3.90 -26.07
C GLY A 113 -1.98 4.36 -25.37
N GLY A 114 -1.66 3.74 -24.24
CA GLY A 114 -0.52 4.07 -23.38
C GLY A 114 -0.91 4.09 -21.91
N VAL A 115 -0.16 3.37 -21.08
CA VAL A 115 -0.37 3.26 -19.64
C VAL A 115 0.38 4.37 -18.91
N PRO A 116 -0.30 5.24 -18.15
CA PRO A 116 0.36 6.23 -17.32
C PRO A 116 1.08 5.54 -16.16
N MET A 117 2.40 5.72 -16.11
CA MET A 117 3.27 5.18 -15.04
C MET A 117 3.41 6.18 -13.90
N ASN A 118 3.50 7.46 -14.23
CA ASN A 118 3.59 8.58 -13.32
C ASN A 118 3.00 9.82 -14.02
N GLN A 119 2.99 10.99 -13.37
CA GLN A 119 2.35 12.21 -13.86
C GLN A 119 2.83 12.71 -15.24
N GLY A 120 4.01 12.43 -15.68
CA GLY A 120 4.53 12.81 -17.00
C GLY A 120 5.06 11.62 -17.80
N GLU A 121 4.93 10.42 -17.27
CA GLU A 121 5.49 9.21 -17.86
C GLU A 121 4.38 8.29 -18.33
N VAL A 122 4.40 7.94 -19.60
CA VAL A 122 3.44 7.03 -20.22
C VAL A 122 4.21 6.02 -21.04
N ILE A 123 4.01 4.73 -20.79
CA ILE A 123 4.54 3.66 -21.66
C ILE A 123 3.52 3.39 -22.78
N ARG A 124 3.99 3.37 -24.02
CA ARG A 124 3.15 3.17 -25.20
C ARG A 124 3.50 1.88 -25.93
N PRO A 125 2.56 1.27 -26.68
CA PRO A 125 2.80 0.03 -27.40
C PRO A 125 4.04 0.05 -28.32
N HIS A 126 4.33 1.18 -28.97
CA HIS A 126 5.50 1.28 -29.86
C HIS A 126 6.83 1.21 -29.10
N GLU A 127 6.89 1.65 -27.84
CA GLU A 127 8.09 1.59 -26.99
C GLU A 127 8.40 0.16 -26.54
N LEU A 128 7.38 -0.71 -26.57
CA LEU A 128 7.48 -2.14 -26.26
C LEU A 128 7.56 -3.01 -27.52
N GLY A 129 7.43 -2.42 -28.73
CA GLY A 129 7.42 -3.14 -30.00
C GLY A 129 6.17 -4.02 -30.22
N ILE A 130 5.01 -3.60 -29.70
CA ILE A 130 3.73 -4.36 -29.71
C ILE A 130 2.55 -3.56 -30.30
N VAL A 131 2.80 -2.73 -31.31
CA VAL A 131 1.72 -1.90 -31.93
C VAL A 131 0.68 -2.78 -32.61
N ALA A 132 1.10 -3.78 -33.38
CA ALA A 132 0.18 -4.68 -34.06
C ALA A 132 -0.68 -5.49 -33.09
N GLU A 133 -0.11 -5.86 -31.96
CA GLU A 133 -0.82 -6.58 -30.88
C GLU A 133 -1.81 -5.65 -30.16
N ALA A 134 -1.49 -4.37 -30.01
CA ALA A 134 -2.44 -3.38 -29.47
C ALA A 134 -3.65 -3.19 -30.40
N ASP A 135 -3.42 -3.12 -31.72
CA ASP A 135 -4.48 -3.07 -32.72
C ASP A 135 -5.35 -4.36 -32.69
N ALA A 136 -4.72 -5.53 -32.55
CA ALA A 136 -5.42 -6.80 -32.42
C ALA A 136 -6.23 -6.89 -31.13
N LEU A 137 -5.70 -6.39 -30.01
CA LEU A 137 -6.42 -6.32 -28.72
C LEU A 137 -7.67 -5.44 -28.86
N PHE A 138 -7.56 -4.27 -29.48
CA PHE A 138 -8.71 -3.40 -29.76
C PHE A 138 -9.75 -4.07 -30.66
N ALA A 139 -9.30 -4.85 -31.65
CA ALA A 139 -10.20 -5.57 -32.56
C ALA A 139 -10.91 -6.77 -31.91
N THR A 140 -10.53 -7.18 -30.69
CA THR A 140 -11.21 -8.23 -29.95
C THR A 140 -12.61 -7.75 -29.55
N PRO A 141 -13.71 -8.45 -29.95
CA PRO A 141 -15.07 -7.91 -29.81
C PRO A 141 -15.45 -7.48 -28.40
N VAL A 142 -15.09 -8.27 -27.37
CA VAL A 142 -15.40 -7.94 -25.97
C VAL A 142 -14.60 -6.75 -25.46
N VAL A 143 -13.34 -6.57 -25.88
CA VAL A 143 -12.50 -5.45 -25.52
C VAL A 143 -13.01 -4.17 -26.20
N GLN A 144 -13.35 -4.27 -27.49
CA GLN A 144 -13.95 -3.16 -28.24
C GLN A 144 -15.27 -2.71 -27.60
N GLN A 145 -16.14 -3.64 -27.25
CA GLN A 145 -17.41 -3.35 -26.56
C GLN A 145 -17.16 -2.63 -25.23
N LEU A 146 -16.25 -3.11 -24.39
CA LEU A 146 -15.91 -2.49 -23.11
C LEU A 146 -15.39 -1.05 -23.30
N ILE A 147 -14.52 -0.82 -24.28
CA ILE A 147 -13.96 0.53 -24.53
C ILE A 147 -15.04 1.49 -25.04
N ILE A 148 -15.90 1.05 -25.95
CA ILE A 148 -16.89 1.92 -26.58
C ILE A 148 -18.10 2.15 -25.67
N ASP A 149 -18.62 1.09 -25.06
CA ASP A 149 -19.90 1.12 -24.33
C ASP A 149 -19.69 1.20 -22.81
N GLY A 150 -18.53 0.77 -22.30
CA GLY A 150 -18.29 0.56 -20.87
C GLY A 150 -18.15 1.85 -20.04
N LYS A 151 -17.90 3.00 -20.68
CA LYS A 151 -17.66 4.29 -19.98
C LYS A 151 -18.36 5.46 -20.68
N THR A 152 -19.54 5.25 -21.22
CA THR A 152 -20.34 6.32 -21.86
C THR A 152 -20.80 7.36 -20.82
N PRO A 153 -21.22 8.57 -21.23
CA PRO A 153 -21.79 9.54 -20.31
C PRO A 153 -22.97 9.00 -19.49
N ALA A 154 -23.79 8.11 -20.08
CA ALA A 154 -24.92 7.47 -19.39
C ALA A 154 -24.44 6.49 -18.29
N VAL A 155 -23.42 5.68 -18.59
CA VAL A 155 -22.78 4.79 -17.61
C VAL A 155 -22.17 5.57 -16.45
N MET A 156 -21.45 6.66 -16.75
CA MET A 156 -20.83 7.50 -15.74
C MET A 156 -21.87 8.18 -14.83
N ALA A 157 -23.00 8.63 -15.41
CA ALA A 157 -24.11 9.20 -14.65
C ALA A 157 -24.76 8.15 -13.74
N ALA A 158 -25.06 6.95 -14.27
CA ALA A 158 -25.61 5.84 -13.49
C ALA A 158 -24.68 5.42 -12.32
N ALA A 159 -23.38 5.33 -12.57
CA ALA A 159 -22.40 5.04 -11.52
C ALA A 159 -22.35 6.14 -10.45
N ALA A 160 -22.44 7.42 -10.85
CA ALA A 160 -22.47 8.54 -9.91
C ALA A 160 -23.67 8.46 -8.96
N GLU A 161 -24.84 8.05 -9.45
CA GLU A 161 -26.06 7.89 -8.62
C GLU A 161 -25.88 6.86 -7.48
N CYS A 162 -24.98 5.88 -7.65
CA CYS A 162 -24.69 4.86 -6.65
C CYS A 162 -23.68 5.30 -5.57
N LEU A 163 -22.91 6.38 -5.79
CA LEU A 163 -21.80 6.74 -4.91
C LEU A 163 -22.21 7.26 -3.52
N PRO A 164 -23.31 8.02 -3.33
CA PRO A 164 -23.66 8.55 -2.01
C PRO A 164 -23.81 7.48 -0.93
N ASP A 165 -24.25 6.28 -1.27
CA ASP A 165 -24.40 5.16 -0.35
C ASP A 165 -23.07 4.68 0.25
N ALA A 166 -21.96 4.93 -0.44
CA ALA A 166 -20.62 4.57 0.02
C ALA A 166 -20.24 5.28 1.33
N LEU A 167 -20.76 6.49 1.59
CA LEU A 167 -20.48 7.24 2.82
C LEU A 167 -21.01 6.52 4.07
N SER A 168 -22.17 5.88 3.97
CA SER A 168 -22.75 5.13 5.09
C SER A 168 -22.07 3.78 5.33
N ARG A 169 -21.49 3.19 4.30
CA ARG A 169 -20.82 1.88 4.34
C ARG A 169 -19.30 1.97 4.60
N ASN A 170 -18.72 3.16 4.51
CA ASN A 170 -17.28 3.40 4.54
C ASN A 170 -16.51 2.56 3.49
N THR A 171 -17.16 2.22 2.38
CA THR A 171 -16.60 1.51 1.23
C THR A 171 -17.42 1.78 -0.01
N VAL A 172 -16.81 1.69 -1.18
CA VAL A 172 -17.50 1.92 -2.45
C VAL A 172 -18.23 0.66 -2.95
N GLU A 173 -17.77 -0.54 -2.54
CA GLU A 173 -18.26 -1.83 -3.07
C GLU A 173 -18.43 -2.90 -1.99
N GLU A 174 -19.05 -4.00 -2.37
CA GLU A 174 -18.96 -5.28 -1.65
C GLU A 174 -17.54 -5.84 -1.81
N THR A 175 -16.81 -5.96 -0.71
CA THR A 175 -15.38 -6.32 -0.75
C THR A 175 -15.11 -7.77 -1.11
N GLY A 176 -16.09 -8.66 -0.94
CA GLY A 176 -15.95 -10.11 -1.13
C GLY A 176 -15.15 -10.80 -0.01
N LEU A 177 -15.09 -10.17 1.17
CA LEU A 177 -14.54 -10.77 2.38
C LEU A 177 -15.52 -11.81 2.96
N ASP A 178 -14.99 -12.81 3.66
CA ASP A 178 -15.80 -13.72 4.46
C ASP A 178 -16.43 -13.02 5.68
N GLU A 179 -17.30 -13.73 6.40
CA GLU A 179 -18.03 -13.18 7.54
C GLU A 179 -17.08 -12.69 8.65
N THR A 180 -16.04 -13.46 8.95
CA THR A 180 -15.05 -13.10 9.99
C THR A 180 -14.30 -11.83 9.62
N MET A 181 -13.79 -11.74 8.39
CA MET A 181 -13.07 -10.56 7.92
C MET A 181 -13.99 -9.35 7.77
N SER A 182 -15.25 -9.57 7.44
CA SER A 182 -16.26 -8.50 7.40
C SER A 182 -16.53 -7.92 8.79
N MET A 183 -16.61 -8.77 9.83
CA MET A 183 -16.74 -8.32 11.23
C MET A 183 -15.48 -7.56 11.70
N VAL A 184 -14.29 -8.05 11.38
CA VAL A 184 -13.03 -7.35 11.67
C VAL A 184 -13.02 -5.98 11.00
N ARG A 185 -13.41 -5.92 9.73
CA ARG A 185 -13.51 -4.66 8.99
C ARG A 185 -14.48 -3.68 9.65
N GLU A 186 -15.67 -4.11 10.00
CA GLU A 186 -16.68 -3.26 10.65
C GLU A 186 -16.17 -2.71 11.98
N GLN A 187 -15.54 -3.54 12.82
CA GLN A 187 -14.95 -3.12 14.09
C GLN A 187 -13.90 -2.03 13.90
N PHE A 188 -12.94 -2.23 13.00
CA PHE A 188 -11.86 -1.26 12.77
C PHE A 188 -12.34 -0.03 11.99
N SER A 189 -13.31 -0.17 11.10
CA SER A 189 -13.97 0.96 10.43
C SER A 189 -14.66 1.89 11.43
N LYS A 190 -15.38 1.33 12.40
CA LYS A 190 -16.00 2.09 13.48
C LYS A 190 -14.93 2.75 14.36
N TYR A 191 -13.93 2.01 14.80
CA TYR A 191 -12.83 2.55 15.62
C TYR A 191 -12.13 3.72 14.93
N ALA A 192 -11.77 3.56 13.65
CA ALA A 192 -11.14 4.61 12.88
C ALA A 192 -12.02 5.85 12.71
N SER A 193 -13.33 5.66 12.50
CA SER A 193 -14.28 6.77 12.35
C SER A 193 -14.54 7.53 13.66
N ASP A 194 -14.65 6.82 14.78
CA ASP A 194 -15.03 7.39 16.07
C ASP A 194 -13.84 7.97 16.84
N LYS A 195 -12.66 7.33 16.75
CA LYS A 195 -11.50 7.63 17.62
C LYS A 195 -10.32 8.28 16.90
N ILE A 196 -10.16 8.04 15.59
CA ILE A 196 -8.98 8.50 14.85
C ILE A 196 -9.30 9.69 13.95
N LYS A 197 -10.25 9.50 13.02
CA LYS A 197 -10.58 10.48 11.97
C LYS A 197 -10.90 11.89 12.51
N PRO A 198 -11.61 12.06 13.65
CA PRO A 198 -11.93 13.39 14.20
C PRO A 198 -10.71 14.19 14.65
N HIS A 199 -9.64 13.52 15.05
CA HIS A 199 -8.43 14.14 15.64
C HIS A 199 -7.24 14.19 14.68
N ALA A 200 -7.23 13.36 13.64
CA ALA A 200 -6.09 13.17 12.74
C ALA A 200 -5.58 14.47 12.09
N HIS A 201 -6.50 15.39 11.77
CA HIS A 201 -6.13 16.66 11.14
C HIS A 201 -5.41 17.59 12.12
N GLU A 202 -5.88 17.68 13.35
CA GLU A 202 -5.26 18.47 14.42
C GLU A 202 -3.88 17.94 14.77
N TRP A 203 -3.72 16.63 14.97
CA TRP A 203 -2.39 16.02 15.19
C TRP A 203 -1.40 16.35 14.08
N HIS A 204 -1.88 16.31 12.83
CA HIS A 204 -1.03 16.66 11.69
C HIS A 204 -0.63 18.14 11.69
N LEU A 205 -1.58 19.07 11.89
CA LEU A 205 -1.31 20.50 11.85
C LEU A 205 -0.35 20.93 12.97
N ASN A 206 -0.50 20.35 14.15
CA ASN A 206 0.33 20.66 15.32
C ASN A 206 1.66 19.86 15.34
N ASN A 207 1.89 18.99 14.36
CA ASN A 207 3.04 18.07 14.36
C ASN A 207 3.11 17.22 15.65
N GLU A 208 1.95 16.75 16.12
CA GLU A 208 1.83 15.94 17.33
C GLU A 208 1.93 14.46 17.02
N TYR A 209 2.51 13.70 17.94
CA TYR A 209 2.43 12.25 17.89
C TYR A 209 0.99 11.76 18.03
N ILE A 210 0.67 10.63 17.40
CA ILE A 210 -0.52 9.85 17.75
C ILE A 210 -0.47 9.59 19.26
N PRO A 211 -1.51 9.94 20.05
CA PRO A 211 -1.49 9.78 21.50
C PRO A 211 -1.24 8.32 21.92
N MET A 212 -0.52 8.12 23.02
CA MET A 212 -0.24 6.78 23.55
C MET A 212 -1.51 6.04 23.97
N GLU A 213 -2.57 6.77 24.35
CA GLU A 213 -3.89 6.21 24.62
C GLU A 213 -4.45 5.48 23.40
N VAL A 214 -4.32 6.07 22.20
CA VAL A 214 -4.72 5.44 20.92
C VAL A 214 -3.85 4.22 20.64
N VAL A 215 -2.54 4.30 20.88
CA VAL A 215 -1.62 3.15 20.71
C VAL A 215 -2.00 2.00 21.66
N ASN A 216 -2.34 2.29 22.91
CA ASN A 216 -2.76 1.30 23.88
C ASN A 216 -4.13 0.69 23.51
N GLU A 217 -5.11 1.49 23.08
CA GLU A 217 -6.39 0.99 22.56
C GLU A 217 -6.17 0.04 21.34
N MET A 218 -5.24 0.39 20.45
CA MET A 218 -4.87 -0.48 19.32
C MET A 218 -4.24 -1.80 19.79
N ALA A 219 -3.43 -1.78 20.84
CA ALA A 219 -2.88 -2.99 21.46
C ALA A 219 -3.99 -3.88 22.04
N GLU A 220 -4.93 -3.30 22.77
CA GLU A 220 -6.11 -4.00 23.31
C GLU A 220 -6.99 -4.60 22.20
N LEU A 221 -7.08 -3.94 21.06
CA LEU A 221 -7.78 -4.44 19.87
C LEU A 221 -6.97 -5.49 19.10
N GLY A 222 -5.75 -5.80 19.53
CA GLY A 222 -4.90 -6.85 18.96
C GLY A 222 -4.16 -6.49 17.67
N VAL A 223 -4.07 -5.20 17.32
CA VAL A 223 -3.44 -4.73 16.06
C VAL A 223 -2.02 -5.23 15.89
N PHE A 224 -1.24 -5.31 16.98
CA PHE A 224 0.18 -5.66 16.94
C PHE A 224 0.45 -7.16 16.88
N GLY A 225 -0.55 -7.98 17.23
CA GLY A 225 -0.46 -9.44 17.27
C GLY A 225 -1.22 -10.17 16.14
N LEU A 226 -1.78 -9.46 15.17
CA LEU A 226 -2.68 -10.05 14.16
C LEU A 226 -2.12 -11.30 13.49
N THR A 227 -0.89 -11.25 13.00
CA THR A 227 -0.25 -12.32 12.23
C THR A 227 0.75 -13.15 13.04
N ILE A 228 1.00 -12.76 14.29
CA ILE A 228 1.84 -13.55 15.21
C ILE A 228 1.09 -14.83 15.57
N PRO A 229 1.73 -16.02 15.50
CA PRO A 229 1.09 -17.28 15.88
C PRO A 229 0.56 -17.28 17.32
N GLU A 230 -0.53 -18.02 17.54
CA GLU A 230 -1.18 -18.13 18.86
C GLU A 230 -0.22 -18.67 19.95
N GLU A 231 0.71 -19.56 19.59
CA GLU A 231 1.73 -20.09 20.50
C GLU A 231 2.66 -19.00 21.08
N PHE A 232 2.75 -17.84 20.41
CA PHE A 232 3.48 -16.65 20.86
C PHE A 232 2.55 -15.51 21.31
N GLY A 233 1.27 -15.82 21.62
CA GLY A 233 0.33 -14.84 22.17
C GLY A 233 -0.32 -13.91 21.15
N GLY A 234 -0.16 -14.17 19.85
CA GLY A 234 -0.86 -13.47 18.77
C GLY A 234 -2.19 -14.12 18.41
N PHE A 235 -2.78 -13.69 17.29
CA PHE A 235 -4.06 -14.21 16.80
C PHE A 235 -3.91 -15.24 15.66
N GLY A 236 -2.70 -15.40 15.11
CA GLY A 236 -2.44 -16.32 14.01
C GLY A 236 -3.27 -16.04 12.73
N MET A 237 -3.77 -14.82 12.58
CA MET A 237 -4.56 -14.43 11.42
C MET A 237 -3.66 -14.24 10.19
N GLY A 238 -4.24 -14.39 8.99
CA GLY A 238 -3.51 -14.23 7.74
C GLY A 238 -3.28 -12.76 7.33
N LYS A 239 -2.59 -12.61 6.21
CA LYS A 239 -2.28 -11.28 5.63
C LYS A 239 -3.53 -10.55 5.12
N ILE A 240 -4.64 -11.25 4.87
CA ILE A 240 -5.93 -10.60 4.61
C ILE A 240 -6.37 -9.77 5.81
N ALA A 241 -6.33 -10.30 7.03
CA ALA A 241 -6.67 -9.56 8.24
C ALA A 241 -5.75 -8.33 8.42
N MET A 242 -4.44 -8.52 8.19
CA MET A 242 -3.47 -7.42 8.19
C MET A 242 -3.85 -6.32 7.19
N CYS A 243 -4.27 -6.67 5.97
CA CYS A 243 -4.71 -5.70 4.97
C CYS A 243 -5.96 -4.94 5.42
N VAL A 244 -6.98 -5.67 5.88
CA VAL A 244 -8.26 -5.09 6.32
C VAL A 244 -8.05 -4.09 7.46
N VAL A 245 -7.30 -4.47 8.49
CA VAL A 245 -7.01 -3.61 9.64
C VAL A 245 -6.15 -2.40 9.23
N SER A 246 -5.12 -2.61 8.42
CA SER A 246 -4.25 -1.51 7.93
C SER A 246 -5.01 -0.53 7.06
N GLU A 247 -5.92 -1.00 6.22
CA GLU A 247 -6.77 -0.18 5.37
C GLU A 247 -7.68 0.72 6.22
N GLU A 248 -8.44 0.14 7.16
CA GLU A 248 -9.39 0.91 7.98
C GLU A 248 -8.69 1.90 8.91
N LEU A 249 -7.60 1.51 9.56
CA LEU A 249 -6.80 2.43 10.37
C LEU A 249 -6.23 3.57 9.53
N SER A 250 -5.77 3.30 8.31
CA SER A 250 -5.23 4.32 7.40
C SER A 250 -6.31 5.22 6.78
N ARG A 251 -7.55 4.72 6.67
CA ARG A 251 -8.72 5.54 6.35
C ARG A 251 -8.99 6.59 7.43
N GLY A 252 -8.73 6.26 8.69
CA GLY A 252 -8.72 7.25 9.78
C GLY A 252 -7.53 8.20 9.69
N TYR A 253 -6.31 7.64 9.73
CA TYR A 253 -5.05 8.34 9.61
C TYR A 253 -3.93 7.37 9.22
N ILE A 254 -3.15 7.71 8.19
CA ILE A 254 -2.09 6.82 7.69
C ILE A 254 -1.09 6.40 8.77
N GLY A 255 -0.82 7.27 9.74
CA GLY A 255 0.10 6.97 10.86
C GLY A 255 -0.40 5.81 11.72
N THR A 256 -1.70 5.74 12.02
CA THR A 256 -2.27 4.63 12.81
C THR A 256 -2.15 3.29 12.08
N GLY A 257 -2.41 3.25 10.76
CA GLY A 257 -2.16 2.06 9.96
C GLY A 257 -0.68 1.65 9.91
N SER A 258 0.22 2.61 10.07
CA SER A 258 1.66 2.35 10.07
C SER A 258 2.21 1.77 11.39
N LEU A 259 1.58 2.04 12.51
CA LEU A 259 1.98 1.45 13.80
C LEU A 259 1.95 -0.08 13.72
N GLY A 260 0.86 -0.66 13.21
CA GLY A 260 0.78 -2.11 12.95
C GLY A 260 1.86 -2.62 12.00
N THR A 261 2.25 -1.82 11.00
CA THR A 261 3.33 -2.20 10.05
C THR A 261 4.67 -2.38 10.75
N ARG A 262 5.01 -1.56 11.74
CA ARG A 262 6.28 -1.68 12.47
C ARG A 262 6.35 -3.00 13.22
N SER A 263 5.29 -3.36 13.92
CA SER A 263 5.17 -4.63 14.64
C SER A 263 5.21 -5.83 13.69
N GLU A 264 4.50 -5.76 12.57
CA GLU A 264 4.49 -6.80 11.54
C GLU A 264 5.89 -7.08 10.97
N ILE A 265 6.64 -6.03 10.59
CA ILE A 265 8.00 -6.17 10.06
C ILE A 265 8.93 -6.83 11.09
N ALA A 266 8.88 -6.40 12.34
CA ALA A 266 9.70 -6.96 13.40
C ALA A 266 9.33 -8.41 13.72
N ALA A 267 8.03 -8.70 13.82
CA ALA A 267 7.55 -10.05 14.10
C ALA A 267 7.91 -11.02 12.96
N GLU A 268 7.74 -10.63 11.71
CA GLU A 268 8.08 -11.48 10.55
C GLU A 268 9.59 -11.72 10.45
N LEU A 269 10.43 -10.71 10.72
CA LEU A 269 11.88 -10.87 10.81
C LEU A 269 12.26 -11.91 11.87
N ILE A 270 11.65 -11.84 13.06
CA ILE A 270 11.92 -12.76 14.18
C ILE A 270 11.38 -14.15 13.85
N LEU A 271 10.20 -14.28 13.28
CA LEU A 271 9.61 -15.57 12.88
C LEU A 271 10.46 -16.29 11.84
N ILE A 272 10.97 -15.57 10.84
CA ILE A 272 11.77 -16.15 9.74
C ILE A 272 13.21 -16.42 10.17
N GLY A 273 13.84 -15.48 10.88
CA GLY A 273 15.27 -15.49 11.12
C GLY A 273 15.69 -15.74 12.58
N GLY A 274 14.77 -15.63 13.53
CA GLY A 274 15.08 -15.74 14.96
C GLY A 274 15.29 -17.17 15.45
N THR A 275 16.10 -17.32 16.50
CA THR A 275 16.19 -18.56 17.28
C THR A 275 14.89 -18.78 18.07
N ASP A 276 14.66 -20.00 18.59
CA ASP A 276 13.46 -20.28 19.39
C ASP A 276 13.43 -19.44 20.67
N ASP A 277 14.58 -19.17 21.28
CA ASP A 277 14.70 -18.27 22.43
C ASP A 277 14.30 -16.83 22.06
N GLN A 278 14.76 -16.33 20.92
CA GLN A 278 14.39 -15.01 20.42
C GLN A 278 12.89 -14.91 20.10
N LYS A 279 12.30 -15.92 19.48
CA LYS A 279 10.85 -15.98 19.20
C LYS A 279 10.05 -15.97 20.50
N THR A 280 10.41 -16.83 21.46
CA THR A 280 9.71 -16.94 22.75
C THR A 280 9.84 -15.66 23.58
N HIS A 281 10.97 -14.95 23.46
CA HIS A 281 11.19 -13.71 24.20
C HIS A 281 10.46 -12.52 23.58
N TRP A 282 10.60 -12.30 22.27
CA TRP A 282 10.16 -11.04 21.63
C TRP A 282 8.71 -11.05 21.15
N LEU A 283 8.24 -12.17 20.57
CA LEU A 283 6.95 -12.18 19.90
C LEU A 283 5.76 -11.92 20.84
N PRO A 284 5.72 -12.47 22.09
CA PRO A 284 4.62 -12.17 23.01
C PRO A 284 4.54 -10.68 23.40
N GLN A 285 5.69 -10.04 23.60
CA GLN A 285 5.77 -8.64 23.99
C GLN A 285 5.39 -7.70 22.83
N ILE A 286 5.72 -8.09 21.60
CA ILE A 286 5.28 -7.36 20.40
C ILE A 286 3.78 -7.55 20.20
N ALA A 287 3.27 -8.78 20.33
CA ALA A 287 1.85 -9.10 20.14
C ALA A 287 0.95 -8.33 21.12
N SER A 288 1.36 -8.18 22.36
CA SER A 288 0.63 -7.42 23.38
C SER A 288 0.77 -5.90 23.25
N GLY A 289 1.72 -5.40 22.43
CA GLY A 289 2.06 -3.98 22.35
C GLY A 289 2.88 -3.46 23.54
N GLU A 290 3.34 -4.33 24.44
CA GLU A 290 4.27 -3.96 25.51
C GLU A 290 5.57 -3.38 24.94
N ILE A 291 6.06 -3.99 23.87
CA ILE A 291 7.21 -3.52 23.08
C ILE A 291 6.74 -3.01 21.73
N LEU A 292 7.09 -1.77 21.44
CA LEU A 292 6.89 -1.14 20.13
C LEU A 292 8.19 -1.19 19.32
N PRO A 293 8.22 -1.88 18.18
CA PRO A 293 9.42 -1.94 17.35
C PRO A 293 9.48 -0.79 16.32
N THR A 294 10.70 -0.53 15.84
CA THR A 294 10.96 0.31 14.67
C THR A 294 12.01 -0.31 13.76
N ALA A 295 11.90 -0.05 12.45
CA ALA A 295 12.83 -0.54 11.44
C ALA A 295 13.95 0.49 11.21
N VAL A 296 15.21 0.05 11.34
CA VAL A 296 16.39 0.94 11.32
C VAL A 296 17.37 0.45 10.24
N PHE A 297 17.10 0.79 8.98
CA PHE A 297 17.86 0.28 7.82
C PHE A 297 18.60 1.38 7.07
N THR A 298 17.89 2.43 6.67
CA THR A 298 18.33 3.48 5.75
C THR A 298 19.39 4.39 6.35
N GLU A 299 20.38 4.78 5.52
CA GLU A 299 21.41 5.76 5.87
C GLU A 299 21.31 7.00 4.95
N PRO A 300 21.89 8.15 5.33
CA PRO A 300 21.80 9.38 4.53
C PRO A 300 22.22 9.21 3.06
N ASN A 301 23.17 8.32 2.78
CA ASN A 301 23.66 8.06 1.43
C ASN A 301 23.25 6.68 0.88
N THR A 302 22.37 5.94 1.58
CA THR A 302 22.10 4.53 1.27
C THR A 302 20.63 4.20 1.55
N GLY A 303 19.76 4.42 0.56
CA GLY A 303 18.35 4.01 0.60
C GLY A 303 18.14 2.73 -0.19
N SER A 304 18.00 2.84 -1.52
CA SER A 304 17.80 1.68 -2.40
C SER A 304 19.00 0.74 -2.46
N ASP A 305 20.22 1.26 -2.32
CA ASP A 305 21.46 0.48 -2.32
C ASP A 305 21.89 0.09 -0.89
N LEU A 306 21.08 -0.71 -0.21
CA LEU A 306 21.38 -1.18 1.16
C LEU A 306 22.68 -1.98 1.26
N GLY A 307 23.17 -2.57 0.15
CA GLY A 307 24.45 -3.27 0.11
C GLY A 307 25.64 -2.38 0.46
N SER A 308 25.52 -1.08 0.22
CA SER A 308 26.58 -0.08 0.45
C SER A 308 26.50 0.59 1.83
N LEU A 309 25.62 0.16 2.73
CA LEU A 309 25.49 0.77 4.06
C LEU A 309 26.80 0.66 4.88
N ARG A 310 27.03 1.68 5.72
CA ARG A 310 28.29 1.89 6.43
C ARG A 310 28.19 1.79 7.97
N THR A 311 27.01 1.87 8.54
CA THR A 311 26.82 1.61 9.98
C THR A 311 27.40 0.24 10.29
N ARG A 312 28.37 0.18 11.18
CA ARG A 312 29.09 -1.03 11.55
C ARG A 312 28.74 -1.47 12.96
N ALA A 313 28.77 -2.75 13.17
CA ALA A 313 28.62 -3.39 14.47
C ALA A 313 29.83 -4.30 14.70
N VAL A 314 30.69 -3.92 15.63
CA VAL A 314 31.93 -4.63 15.93
C VAL A 314 31.74 -5.43 17.22
N LYS A 315 31.97 -6.74 17.16
CA LYS A 315 31.85 -7.62 18.33
C LYS A 315 32.96 -7.32 19.32
N SER A 316 32.63 -7.21 20.61
CA SER A 316 33.60 -7.01 21.70
C SER A 316 34.54 -8.20 21.83
N ASP A 317 35.74 -7.99 22.41
CA ASP A 317 36.75 -9.03 22.58
C ASP A 317 36.29 -10.18 23.48
N ASP A 318 35.44 -9.87 24.47
CA ASP A 318 34.82 -10.87 25.35
C ASP A 318 33.59 -11.56 24.73
N GLY A 319 33.17 -11.12 23.55
CA GLY A 319 32.06 -11.67 22.82
C GLY A 319 30.67 -11.33 23.38
N SER A 320 30.57 -10.47 24.39
CA SER A 320 29.30 -10.18 25.10
C SER A 320 28.35 -9.26 24.34
N HIS A 321 28.88 -8.36 23.53
CA HIS A 321 28.07 -7.36 22.82
C HIS A 321 28.67 -6.93 21.48
N TYR A 322 27.88 -6.22 20.70
CA TYR A 322 28.31 -5.45 19.53
C TYR A 322 28.35 -3.96 19.87
N SER A 323 29.43 -3.28 19.50
CA SER A 323 29.55 -1.83 19.49
C SER A 323 29.10 -1.28 18.16
N VAL A 324 28.00 -0.54 18.15
CA VAL A 324 27.44 0.04 16.90
C VAL A 324 27.89 1.48 16.73
N THR A 325 28.40 1.81 15.55
CA THR A 325 28.80 3.17 15.16
C THR A 325 28.34 3.48 13.74
N GLY A 326 27.67 4.62 13.54
CA GLY A 326 27.15 5.08 12.25
C GLY A 326 25.94 5.96 12.37
N ASN A 327 25.33 6.29 11.24
CA ASN A 327 24.17 7.17 11.18
C ASN A 327 23.05 6.51 10.36
N LYS A 328 21.82 6.64 10.86
CA LYS A 328 20.60 6.20 10.19
C LYS A 328 19.68 7.38 9.97
N THR A 329 18.86 7.33 8.94
CA THR A 329 17.92 8.41 8.59
C THR A 329 16.59 7.85 8.14
N TRP A 330 15.55 8.68 8.17
CA TRP A 330 14.18 8.27 7.82
C TRP A 330 13.69 7.14 8.71
N ILE A 331 13.99 7.23 10.00
CA ILE A 331 13.55 6.23 10.97
C ILE A 331 12.23 6.70 11.58
N THR A 332 11.21 5.91 11.31
CA THR A 332 9.84 6.19 11.73
C THR A 332 9.63 5.83 13.20
N HIS A 333 9.12 6.75 14.02
CA HIS A 333 8.66 6.53 15.39
C HIS A 333 9.74 6.02 16.39
N PRO A 334 11.04 6.33 16.23
CA PRO A 334 12.08 5.69 17.02
C PRO A 334 12.09 6.14 18.50
N VAL A 335 11.59 7.34 18.80
CA VAL A 335 11.55 7.87 20.18
C VAL A 335 10.69 6.98 21.07
N ARG A 336 9.51 6.60 20.60
CA ARG A 336 8.56 5.76 21.35
C ARG A 336 8.74 4.26 21.13
N ALA A 337 9.68 3.84 20.29
CA ALA A 337 10.04 2.44 20.13
C ALA A 337 10.94 1.95 21.26
N ASP A 338 10.82 0.67 21.60
CA ASP A 338 11.62 -0.03 22.62
C ASP A 338 12.64 -0.96 21.96
N LEU A 339 12.33 -1.42 20.73
CA LEU A 339 13.12 -2.36 19.95
C LEU A 339 13.41 -1.81 18.57
N MET A 340 14.67 -1.79 18.17
CA MET A 340 15.11 -1.46 16.82
C MET A 340 15.50 -2.76 16.08
N THR A 341 14.86 -3.05 14.94
CA THR A 341 15.42 -4.01 13.98
C THR A 341 16.51 -3.29 13.18
N LEU A 342 17.75 -3.39 13.67
CA LEU A 342 18.89 -2.59 13.21
C LEU A 342 19.74 -3.37 12.21
N LEU A 343 19.74 -2.93 10.95
CA LEU A 343 20.63 -3.49 9.92
C LEU A 343 22.01 -2.80 9.99
N ALA A 344 23.05 -3.57 10.24
CA ALA A 344 24.42 -3.06 10.34
C ALA A 344 25.43 -4.00 9.68
N ARG A 345 26.62 -3.49 9.38
CA ARG A 345 27.73 -4.26 8.84
C ARG A 345 28.55 -4.88 9.96
N THR A 346 28.56 -6.20 10.03
CA THR A 346 29.38 -6.97 10.99
C THR A 346 30.68 -7.45 10.38
N ASP A 347 30.75 -7.63 9.05
CA ASP A 347 32.00 -7.96 8.34
C ASP A 347 32.53 -6.74 7.59
N PRO A 348 33.57 -6.05 8.10
CA PRO A 348 34.17 -4.88 7.46
C PRO A 348 34.97 -5.21 6.19
N ALA A 349 35.32 -6.48 5.95
CA ALA A 349 36.06 -6.90 4.76
C ALA A 349 35.16 -6.94 3.50
N THR A 350 33.83 -6.91 3.68
CA THR A 350 32.86 -6.90 2.58
C THR A 350 32.23 -5.51 2.40
N ASN A 351 31.89 -5.21 1.13
CA ASN A 351 31.14 -4.01 0.77
C ASN A 351 29.82 -4.36 0.04
N ASN A 352 29.28 -5.53 0.30
CA ASN A 352 28.06 -6.06 -0.31
C ASN A 352 27.10 -6.60 0.76
N PHE A 353 26.06 -7.27 0.34
CA PHE A 353 24.99 -7.77 1.21
C PHE A 353 25.44 -8.87 2.20
N SER A 354 26.51 -9.63 1.87
CA SER A 354 26.94 -10.76 2.71
C SER A 354 27.56 -10.35 4.04
N GLY A 355 27.99 -9.08 4.18
CA GLY A 355 28.54 -8.56 5.43
C GLY A 355 27.48 -7.91 6.35
N LEU A 356 26.20 -7.99 5.99
CA LEU A 356 25.12 -7.33 6.73
C LEU A 356 24.41 -8.28 7.67
N SER A 357 24.25 -7.85 8.91
CA SER A 357 23.54 -8.57 9.96
C SER A 357 22.38 -7.74 10.51
N MET A 358 21.35 -8.42 10.99
CA MET A 358 20.22 -7.82 11.67
C MET A 358 20.37 -7.96 13.16
N LEU A 359 20.30 -6.86 13.89
CA LEU A 359 20.36 -6.82 15.34
C LEU A 359 18.99 -6.46 15.92
N LEU A 360 18.56 -7.17 16.95
CA LEU A 360 17.39 -6.84 17.77
C LEU A 360 17.86 -5.90 18.89
N ALA A 361 17.98 -4.62 18.57
CA ALA A 361 18.63 -3.64 19.42
C ALA A 361 17.63 -2.97 20.37
N GLU A 362 17.69 -3.36 21.64
CA GLU A 362 16.88 -2.77 22.71
C GLU A 362 17.33 -1.34 23.01
N LYS A 363 16.38 -0.50 23.38
CA LYS A 363 16.63 0.81 23.96
C LYS A 363 15.50 1.23 24.90
N PRO A 364 15.77 2.09 25.89
CA PRO A 364 14.71 2.73 26.67
C PRO A 364 13.80 3.56 25.74
N ARG A 365 12.49 3.54 26.03
CA ARG A 365 11.53 4.43 25.37
C ARG A 365 11.87 5.87 25.73
N GLY A 366 11.97 6.74 24.73
CA GLY A 366 12.21 8.17 24.92
C GLY A 366 10.94 8.93 25.30
N THR A 367 11.14 10.15 25.73
CA THR A 367 10.11 11.16 25.97
C THR A 367 10.40 12.40 25.12
N ASP A 368 9.48 13.35 25.09
CA ASP A 368 9.69 14.60 24.35
C ASP A 368 10.89 15.41 24.90
N ASP A 369 11.16 15.33 26.23
CA ASP A 369 12.32 15.99 26.86
C ASP A 369 13.64 15.21 26.69
N ALA A 370 13.57 13.90 26.54
CA ALA A 370 14.71 13.00 26.38
C ALA A 370 14.41 11.97 25.28
N PRO A 371 14.45 12.34 24.01
CA PRO A 371 14.03 11.47 22.90
C PRO A 371 14.94 10.24 22.71
N PHE A 372 16.24 10.36 23.04
CA PHE A 372 17.21 9.27 22.91
C PHE A 372 18.02 9.10 24.19
N PRO A 373 17.42 8.48 25.25
CA PRO A 373 18.07 8.39 26.56
C PRO A 373 19.15 7.32 26.66
N ALA A 374 19.33 6.46 25.63
CA ALA A 374 20.31 5.39 25.63
C ALA A 374 21.74 5.94 25.44
N ASP A 375 22.70 5.39 26.20
CA ASP A 375 24.12 5.71 26.02
C ASP A 375 24.59 5.34 24.61
N GLY A 376 25.40 6.22 24.00
CA GLY A 376 25.90 6.03 22.64
C GLY A 376 24.84 6.26 21.53
N MET A 377 23.70 6.84 21.89
CA MET A 377 22.63 7.14 20.91
C MET A 377 22.27 8.63 20.94
N THR A 378 22.15 9.22 19.76
CA THR A 378 21.70 10.60 19.57
C THR A 378 20.70 10.62 18.40
N GLY A 379 19.93 11.68 18.28
CA GLY A 379 19.03 11.84 17.12
C GLY A 379 18.36 13.19 17.07
N GLY A 380 17.75 13.47 15.92
CA GLY A 380 17.00 14.69 15.66
C GLY A 380 15.80 14.42 14.77
N GLU A 381 14.70 15.13 15.02
CA GLU A 381 13.50 15.04 14.20
C GLU A 381 13.76 15.62 12.80
N ILE A 382 13.28 14.93 11.78
CA ILE A 382 13.17 15.40 10.41
C ILE A 382 11.74 15.90 10.22
N GLU A 383 11.55 17.20 10.05
CA GLU A 383 10.23 17.75 9.73
C GLU A 383 9.77 17.26 8.36
N VAL A 384 8.59 16.66 8.32
CA VAL A 384 8.07 15.99 7.12
C VAL A 384 6.80 16.66 6.60
N LEU A 385 6.54 16.48 5.31
CA LEU A 385 5.38 17.02 4.61
C LEU A 385 4.07 16.42 5.16
N GLY A 386 3.98 15.11 5.16
CA GLY A 386 2.85 14.30 5.66
C GLY A 386 3.34 13.26 6.66
N TYR A 387 2.42 12.38 7.13
CA TYR A 387 2.77 11.30 8.06
C TYR A 387 3.27 11.79 9.44
N ARG A 388 2.91 13.03 9.81
CA ARG A 388 3.50 13.74 10.95
C ARG A 388 3.24 13.09 12.30
N GLY A 389 2.11 12.38 12.47
CA GLY A 389 1.78 11.66 13.71
C GLY A 389 2.75 10.53 14.07
N MET A 390 3.59 10.09 13.14
CA MET A 390 4.63 9.07 13.37
C MET A 390 5.98 9.69 13.68
N LYS A 391 6.26 10.87 13.13
CA LYS A 391 7.55 11.56 13.15
C LYS A 391 8.72 10.73 12.62
N GLU A 392 9.56 11.36 11.83
CA GLU A 392 10.76 10.76 11.24
C GLU A 392 12.02 11.34 11.88
N TYR A 393 13.07 10.52 12.00
CA TYR A 393 14.28 10.92 12.69
C TYR A 393 15.54 10.50 11.95
N GLU A 394 16.60 11.31 12.17
CA GLU A 394 17.98 10.86 12.05
C GLU A 394 18.45 10.30 13.40
N ILE A 395 19.24 9.22 13.36
CA ILE A 395 19.83 8.59 14.55
C ILE A 395 21.33 8.43 14.35
N GLY A 396 22.09 8.92 15.30
CA GLY A 396 23.53 8.69 15.40
C GLY A 396 23.83 7.64 16.45
N PHE A 397 24.71 6.71 16.11
CA PHE A 397 25.28 5.72 17.02
C PHE A 397 26.76 5.97 17.20
N ASP A 398 27.22 6.07 18.44
CA ASP A 398 28.63 6.19 18.83
C ASP A 398 28.89 5.21 19.97
N ASP A 399 29.44 4.06 19.65
CA ASP A 399 29.68 2.96 20.57
C ASP A 399 28.41 2.44 21.29
N PHE A 400 27.25 2.53 20.61
CA PHE A 400 25.99 2.01 21.14
C PHE A 400 26.06 0.49 21.30
N LYS A 401 25.70 -0.03 22.49
CA LYS A 401 25.87 -1.43 22.84
C LYS A 401 24.61 -2.26 22.55
N VAL A 402 24.80 -3.35 21.81
CA VAL A 402 23.77 -4.35 21.55
C VAL A 402 24.29 -5.71 22.01
N LYS A 403 23.55 -6.42 22.87
CA LYS A 403 23.95 -7.74 23.37
C LYS A 403 24.17 -8.73 22.22
N SER A 404 25.18 -9.59 22.31
CA SER A 404 25.49 -10.56 21.24
C SER A 404 24.37 -11.58 21.02
N GLU A 405 23.60 -11.92 22.04
CA GLU A 405 22.42 -12.79 21.96
C GLU A 405 21.29 -12.19 21.10
N ASN A 406 21.30 -10.88 20.90
CA ASN A 406 20.35 -10.14 20.07
C ASN A 406 20.76 -10.06 18.58
N LEU A 407 21.81 -10.75 18.16
CA LEU A 407 22.04 -11.01 16.73
C LEU A 407 20.94 -11.94 16.21
N LEU A 408 20.14 -11.47 15.29
CA LEU A 408 19.01 -12.25 14.75
C LEU A 408 19.50 -13.57 14.16
N GLY A 409 19.02 -14.70 14.73
CA GLY A 409 19.37 -16.05 14.32
C GLY A 409 20.78 -16.49 14.75
N GLY A 410 21.54 -15.66 15.47
CA GLY A 410 22.87 -15.99 16.01
C GLY A 410 23.99 -16.11 14.97
N VAL A 411 23.72 -15.84 13.69
CA VAL A 411 24.69 -15.97 12.59
C VAL A 411 24.84 -14.64 11.84
N GLU A 412 26.08 -14.14 11.77
CA GLU A 412 26.39 -12.91 11.04
C GLU A 412 26.20 -13.10 9.51
N GLY A 413 25.99 -11.99 8.79
CA GLY A 413 25.87 -11.98 7.33
C GLY A 413 24.52 -12.43 6.76
N GLN A 414 23.52 -12.72 7.60
CA GLN A 414 22.19 -13.16 7.17
C GLN A 414 21.16 -12.02 7.12
N GLY A 415 21.50 -10.82 7.61
CA GLY A 415 20.54 -9.73 7.81
C GLY A 415 19.80 -9.31 6.54
N PHE A 416 20.48 -9.21 5.41
CA PHE A 416 19.86 -8.84 4.15
C PHE A 416 18.90 -9.93 3.63
N LYS A 417 19.24 -11.19 3.79
CA LYS A 417 18.38 -12.33 3.39
C LYS A 417 17.06 -12.31 4.19
N HIS A 418 17.14 -12.13 5.49
CA HIS A 418 15.95 -12.03 6.37
C HIS A 418 15.09 -10.83 5.97
N LEU A 419 15.72 -9.68 5.71
CA LEU A 419 15.03 -8.46 5.30
C LEU A 419 14.28 -8.64 3.96
N MET A 420 14.89 -9.28 2.97
CA MET A 420 14.25 -9.53 1.68
C MET A 420 12.99 -10.40 1.81
N ALA A 421 12.99 -11.38 2.69
CA ALA A 421 11.84 -12.24 2.93
C ALA A 421 10.65 -11.50 3.57
N THR A 422 10.92 -10.45 4.37
CA THR A 422 9.87 -9.63 5.01
C THR A 422 9.32 -8.53 4.09
N PHE A 423 10.03 -8.16 3.04
CA PHE A 423 9.60 -7.08 2.14
C PHE A 423 8.33 -7.40 1.34
N GLU A 424 7.98 -8.67 1.16
CA GLU A 424 6.71 -9.05 0.55
C GLU A 424 5.53 -8.54 1.40
N SER A 425 5.48 -8.91 2.67
CA SER A 425 4.44 -8.46 3.61
C SER A 425 4.43 -6.95 3.80
N ALA A 426 5.61 -6.32 3.90
CA ALA A 426 5.73 -4.87 4.03
C ALA A 426 5.14 -4.12 2.83
N ARG A 427 5.32 -4.64 1.60
CA ARG A 427 4.72 -4.06 0.38
C ARG A 427 3.20 -4.24 0.35
N ILE A 428 2.70 -5.43 0.69
CA ILE A 428 1.26 -5.73 0.76
C ILE A 428 0.59 -4.78 1.76
N GLN A 429 1.16 -4.63 2.95
CA GLN A 429 0.63 -3.73 3.96
C GLN A 429 0.72 -2.26 3.56
N THR A 430 1.77 -1.85 2.84
CA THR A 430 1.86 -0.50 2.29
C THR A 430 0.76 -0.26 1.24
N ALA A 431 0.43 -1.27 0.42
CA ALA A 431 -0.69 -1.18 -0.51
C ALA A 431 -2.03 -1.00 0.24
N ALA A 432 -2.28 -1.77 1.29
CA ALA A 432 -3.48 -1.64 2.12
C ALA A 432 -3.60 -0.24 2.77
N ARG A 433 -2.49 0.30 3.29
CA ARG A 433 -2.46 1.69 3.80
C ARG A 433 -2.80 2.72 2.73
N ALA A 434 -2.24 2.56 1.53
CA ALA A 434 -2.52 3.47 0.42
C ALA A 434 -4.00 3.40 -0.01
N ILE A 435 -4.64 2.22 0.03
CA ILE A 435 -6.08 2.05 -0.22
C ILE A 435 -6.89 2.81 0.85
N GLY A 436 -6.52 2.70 2.12
CA GLY A 436 -7.17 3.46 3.20
C GLY A 436 -7.10 4.98 2.98
N VAL A 437 -5.94 5.50 2.57
CA VAL A 437 -5.78 6.92 2.21
C VAL A 437 -6.64 7.30 1.00
N ALA A 438 -6.69 6.46 -0.05
CA ALA A 438 -7.51 6.69 -1.23
C ALA A 438 -9.01 6.70 -0.89
N GLN A 439 -9.45 5.77 -0.03
CA GLN A 439 -10.82 5.70 0.47
C GLN A 439 -11.18 6.97 1.26
N ASN A 440 -10.31 7.44 2.16
CA ASN A 440 -10.52 8.69 2.89
C ASN A 440 -10.59 9.91 1.95
N ALA A 441 -9.73 9.97 0.94
CA ALA A 441 -9.77 11.01 -0.07
C ALA A 441 -11.10 11.00 -0.86
N PHE A 442 -11.54 9.81 -1.26
CA PHE A 442 -12.82 9.60 -1.94
C PHE A 442 -14.00 10.09 -1.07
N GLU A 443 -14.12 9.62 0.18
CA GLU A 443 -15.17 10.00 1.12
C GLU A 443 -15.19 11.52 1.36
N THR A 444 -14.02 12.12 1.60
CA THR A 444 -13.87 13.56 1.84
C THR A 444 -14.27 14.37 0.61
N GLY A 445 -13.85 13.93 -0.58
CA GLY A 445 -14.22 14.58 -1.84
C GLY A 445 -15.71 14.44 -2.17
N LEU A 446 -16.28 13.27 -1.95
CA LEU A 446 -17.70 12.99 -2.18
C LEU A 446 -18.58 13.80 -1.23
N GLN A 447 -18.29 13.80 0.07
CA GLN A 447 -19.04 14.58 1.05
C GLN A 447 -19.01 16.06 0.70
N TYR A 448 -17.84 16.60 0.40
CA TYR A 448 -17.73 18.01 -0.01
C TYR A 448 -18.51 18.30 -1.29
N ALA A 449 -18.50 17.40 -2.27
CA ALA A 449 -19.24 17.59 -3.52
C ALA A 449 -20.76 17.60 -3.32
N LEU A 450 -21.28 16.83 -2.36
CA LEU A 450 -22.69 16.80 -1.98
C LEU A 450 -23.11 18.02 -1.16
N ASP A 451 -22.22 18.56 -0.32
CA ASP A 451 -22.54 19.70 0.57
C ASP A 451 -22.41 21.06 -0.17
N ARG A 452 -21.48 21.15 -1.13
CA ARG A 452 -21.17 22.42 -1.79
C ARG A 452 -22.12 22.73 -2.93
N ASN A 453 -22.79 23.89 -2.85
CA ASN A 453 -23.68 24.38 -3.90
C ASN A 453 -23.02 25.49 -4.73
N GLN A 454 -23.07 25.38 -6.05
CA GLN A 454 -22.69 26.42 -7.01
C GLN A 454 -23.64 26.37 -8.21
N PHE A 455 -23.93 27.52 -8.81
CA PHE A 455 -24.86 27.65 -9.93
C PHE A 455 -26.25 27.05 -9.66
N GLY A 456 -26.70 27.12 -8.40
CA GLY A 456 -28.05 26.69 -7.97
C GLY A 456 -28.21 25.18 -7.73
N LYS A 457 -27.13 24.37 -7.76
CA LYS A 457 -27.16 22.93 -7.48
C LYS A 457 -25.89 22.46 -6.79
N GLN A 458 -25.90 21.24 -6.29
CA GLN A 458 -24.70 20.60 -5.73
C GLN A 458 -23.59 20.51 -6.80
N ILE A 459 -22.33 20.68 -6.40
CA ILE A 459 -21.23 20.52 -7.38
C ILE A 459 -21.10 19.06 -7.83
N PHE A 460 -21.61 18.12 -7.08
CA PHE A 460 -21.73 16.71 -7.47
C PHE A 460 -22.52 16.52 -8.78
N ASP A 461 -23.55 17.35 -9.04
CA ASP A 461 -24.39 17.28 -10.24
C ASP A 461 -23.66 17.73 -11.53
N PHE A 462 -22.41 18.15 -11.42
CA PHE A 462 -21.61 18.47 -12.60
C PHE A 462 -20.76 17.26 -13.00
N PRO A 463 -20.90 16.72 -14.23
CA PRO A 463 -20.14 15.52 -14.66
C PRO A 463 -18.62 15.69 -14.55
N ARG A 464 -18.08 16.91 -14.61
CA ARG A 464 -16.64 17.15 -14.39
C ARG A 464 -16.21 16.92 -12.94
N VAL A 465 -17.14 16.90 -11.99
CA VAL A 465 -16.91 16.59 -10.57
C VAL A 465 -17.24 15.12 -10.31
N SER A 466 -18.47 14.68 -10.59
CA SER A 466 -18.90 13.30 -10.30
C SER A 466 -18.07 12.25 -11.05
N ASN A 467 -17.65 12.50 -12.30
CA ASN A 467 -16.82 11.56 -13.05
C ASN A 467 -15.44 11.32 -12.40
N LYS A 468 -14.87 12.32 -11.68
CA LYS A 468 -13.64 12.10 -10.90
C LYS A 468 -13.88 11.11 -9.77
N LEU A 469 -14.98 11.27 -9.04
CA LEU A 469 -15.37 10.39 -7.94
C LEU A 469 -15.68 8.96 -8.44
N VAL A 470 -16.37 8.85 -9.57
CA VAL A 470 -16.63 7.54 -10.20
C VAL A 470 -15.32 6.82 -10.57
N MET A 471 -14.35 7.53 -11.15
CA MET A 471 -13.06 6.93 -11.47
C MET A 471 -12.27 6.53 -10.22
N MET A 472 -12.28 7.37 -9.17
CA MET A 472 -11.66 7.02 -7.88
C MET A 472 -12.27 5.75 -7.31
N ALA A 473 -13.60 5.61 -7.35
CA ALA A 473 -14.32 4.43 -6.88
C ALA A 473 -13.96 3.18 -7.71
N ALA A 474 -13.95 3.27 -9.04
CA ALA A 474 -13.60 2.16 -9.92
C ALA A 474 -12.16 1.67 -9.70
N GLU A 475 -11.20 2.58 -9.53
CA GLU A 475 -9.81 2.22 -9.26
C GLU A 475 -9.61 1.63 -7.85
N LEU A 476 -10.40 2.09 -6.85
CA LEU A 476 -10.41 1.49 -5.50
C LEU A 476 -10.84 0.02 -5.55
N VAL A 477 -11.88 -0.32 -6.31
CA VAL A 477 -12.30 -1.71 -6.52
C VAL A 477 -11.14 -2.55 -7.04
N GLY A 478 -10.52 -2.13 -8.15
CA GLY A 478 -9.46 -2.90 -8.79
C GLY A 478 -8.24 -3.12 -7.88
N VAL A 479 -7.76 -2.05 -7.26
CA VAL A 479 -6.54 -2.14 -6.44
C VAL A 479 -6.75 -2.92 -5.13
N ARG A 480 -7.95 -2.89 -4.56
CA ARG A 480 -8.29 -3.69 -3.38
C ARG A 480 -8.27 -5.17 -3.72
N GLN A 481 -8.84 -5.58 -4.85
CA GLN A 481 -8.82 -6.98 -5.27
C GLN A 481 -7.40 -7.48 -5.57
N LEU A 482 -6.56 -6.68 -6.22
CA LEU A 482 -5.15 -6.99 -6.43
C LEU A 482 -4.38 -7.13 -5.10
N THR A 483 -4.64 -6.26 -4.12
CA THR A 483 -3.98 -6.28 -2.82
C THR A 483 -4.39 -7.52 -2.01
N TYR A 484 -5.69 -7.84 -1.99
CA TYR A 484 -6.19 -9.05 -1.33
C TYR A 484 -5.69 -10.32 -2.02
N PHE A 485 -5.53 -10.32 -3.34
CA PHE A 485 -4.89 -11.42 -4.05
C PHE A 485 -3.44 -11.62 -3.58
N SER A 486 -2.65 -10.55 -3.51
CA SER A 486 -1.27 -10.62 -3.02
C SER A 486 -1.19 -11.18 -1.60
N ALA A 487 -2.11 -10.76 -0.72
CA ALA A 487 -2.22 -11.28 0.64
C ALA A 487 -2.54 -12.79 0.65
N ARG A 488 -3.51 -13.24 -0.16
CA ARG A 488 -3.85 -14.68 -0.30
C ARG A 488 -2.67 -15.52 -0.82
N GLN A 489 -1.85 -14.99 -1.75
CA GLN A 489 -0.66 -15.69 -2.22
C GLN A 489 0.35 -15.89 -1.08
N LYS A 490 0.56 -14.86 -0.26
CA LYS A 490 1.46 -14.93 0.91
C LYS A 490 0.95 -15.93 1.94
N ASP A 491 -0.34 -15.90 2.29
CA ASP A 491 -0.98 -16.84 3.21
C ASP A 491 -0.90 -18.30 2.71
N GLY A 492 -0.94 -18.50 1.41
CA GLY A 492 -0.73 -19.80 0.77
C GLY A 492 0.72 -20.28 0.76
N GLY A 493 1.66 -19.55 1.38
CA GLY A 493 3.09 -19.90 1.45
C GLY A 493 3.82 -19.77 0.12
N LYS A 494 3.24 -19.08 -0.86
CA LYS A 494 3.88 -18.87 -2.15
C LYS A 494 4.82 -17.65 -2.11
N ARG A 495 5.87 -17.70 -2.92
CA ARG A 495 6.66 -16.51 -3.22
C ARG A 495 5.77 -15.51 -3.97
N CYS A 496 5.61 -14.30 -3.45
CA CYS A 496 4.70 -13.29 -3.96
C CYS A 496 5.32 -11.90 -4.11
N ASP A 497 6.63 -11.83 -4.35
CA ASP A 497 7.35 -10.57 -4.51
C ASP A 497 6.86 -9.73 -5.71
N LEU A 498 6.39 -10.38 -6.80
CA LEU A 498 5.80 -9.70 -7.95
C LEU A 498 4.42 -9.13 -7.59
N GLU A 499 3.55 -9.95 -7.04
CA GLU A 499 2.18 -9.58 -6.64
C GLU A 499 2.19 -8.46 -5.60
N ALA A 500 3.05 -8.58 -4.59
CA ALA A 500 3.27 -7.55 -3.57
C ALA A 500 3.82 -6.25 -4.19
N GLY A 501 4.72 -6.38 -5.17
CA GLY A 501 5.25 -5.25 -5.93
C GLY A 501 4.16 -4.55 -6.75
N MET A 502 3.35 -5.29 -7.49
CA MET A 502 2.24 -4.78 -8.30
C MET A 502 1.19 -4.08 -7.44
N ALA A 503 0.78 -4.71 -6.32
CA ALA A 503 -0.18 -4.13 -5.39
C ALA A 503 0.31 -2.78 -4.84
N LYS A 504 1.56 -2.71 -4.35
CA LYS A 504 2.15 -1.47 -3.83
C LYS A 504 2.29 -0.39 -4.90
N LEU A 505 2.71 -0.77 -6.10
CA LEU A 505 2.92 0.15 -7.22
C LEU A 505 1.61 0.86 -7.60
N LEU A 506 0.55 0.08 -7.81
CA LEU A 506 -0.76 0.60 -8.21
C LEU A 506 -1.43 1.39 -7.09
N ALA A 507 -1.43 0.85 -5.85
CA ALA A 507 -2.07 1.49 -4.71
C ALA A 507 -1.47 2.87 -4.40
N ALA A 508 -0.15 3.02 -4.46
CA ALA A 508 0.52 4.30 -4.24
C ALA A 508 0.11 5.36 -5.29
N ARG A 509 0.02 4.96 -6.57
CA ARG A 509 -0.44 5.87 -7.63
C ARG A 509 -1.90 6.27 -7.44
N ILE A 510 -2.78 5.31 -7.09
CA ILE A 510 -4.21 5.56 -6.88
C ILE A 510 -4.42 6.47 -5.67
N ALA A 511 -3.71 6.24 -4.56
CA ALA A 511 -3.82 7.11 -3.39
C ALA A 511 -3.47 8.57 -3.70
N TRP A 512 -2.37 8.77 -4.44
CA TRP A 512 -2.00 10.10 -4.90
C TRP A 512 -3.04 10.72 -5.82
N ALA A 513 -3.51 10.00 -6.84
CA ALA A 513 -4.50 10.49 -7.79
C ALA A 513 -5.85 10.79 -7.12
N ALA A 514 -6.28 9.96 -6.17
CA ALA A 514 -7.50 10.17 -5.40
C ALA A 514 -7.40 11.44 -4.53
N ALA A 515 -6.29 11.62 -3.81
CA ALA A 515 -6.08 12.79 -2.96
C ALA A 515 -6.02 14.09 -3.79
N ASP A 516 -5.33 14.09 -4.94
CA ASP A 516 -5.25 15.24 -5.85
C ASP A 516 -6.63 15.58 -6.45
N ASN A 517 -7.38 14.57 -6.90
CA ASN A 517 -8.74 14.79 -7.42
C ASN A 517 -9.69 15.30 -6.33
N ALA A 518 -9.62 14.78 -5.12
CA ALA A 518 -10.44 15.25 -4.01
C ALA A 518 -10.08 16.70 -3.63
N LEU A 519 -8.80 17.05 -3.60
CA LEU A 519 -8.35 18.42 -3.39
C LEU A 519 -8.86 19.35 -4.51
N GLN A 520 -8.80 18.93 -5.76
CA GLN A 520 -9.32 19.69 -6.91
C GLN A 520 -10.84 19.90 -6.80
N ILE A 521 -11.60 18.92 -6.28
CA ILE A 521 -13.05 19.04 -6.03
C ILE A 521 -13.35 20.12 -4.99
N HIS A 522 -12.49 20.31 -3.99
CA HIS A 522 -12.63 21.38 -3.01
C HIS A 522 -12.38 22.77 -3.59
N GLY A 523 -11.79 22.87 -4.79
CA GLY A 523 -11.46 24.16 -5.41
C GLY A 523 -10.51 24.98 -4.52
N GLY A 524 -10.79 26.27 -4.32
CA GLY A 524 -9.97 27.14 -3.47
C GLY A 524 -9.84 26.65 -2.02
N ASN A 525 -10.88 26.01 -1.47
CA ASN A 525 -10.88 25.44 -0.13
C ASN A 525 -9.88 24.27 0.00
N GLY A 526 -9.58 23.54 -1.07
CA GLY A 526 -8.57 22.50 -1.06
C GLY A 526 -7.15 23.00 -0.78
N PHE A 527 -6.90 24.30 -1.01
CA PHE A 527 -5.61 24.93 -0.73
C PHE A 527 -5.49 25.50 0.70
N ALA A 528 -6.58 25.48 1.48
CA ALA A 528 -6.60 25.97 2.84
C ALA A 528 -6.28 24.85 3.85
N LEU A 529 -5.40 25.14 4.81
CA LEU A 529 -4.98 24.17 5.83
C LEU A 529 -6.12 23.73 6.76
N GLU A 530 -7.19 24.49 6.89
CA GLU A 530 -8.36 24.14 7.72
C GLU A 530 -9.17 22.94 7.19
N TYR A 531 -8.99 22.58 5.90
CA TYR A 531 -9.67 21.44 5.29
C TYR A 531 -8.82 20.17 5.36
N PRO A 532 -9.36 19.06 5.86
CA PRO A 532 -8.61 17.80 6.02
C PRO A 532 -7.99 17.26 4.74
N ILE A 533 -8.51 17.62 3.58
CA ILE A 533 -7.97 17.18 2.29
C ILE A 533 -6.53 17.64 2.07
N SER A 534 -6.13 18.78 2.65
CA SER A 534 -4.75 19.28 2.61
C SER A 534 -3.78 18.28 3.25
N ARG A 535 -4.15 17.71 4.39
CA ARG A 535 -3.40 16.64 5.08
C ARG A 535 -3.39 15.34 4.24
N ILE A 536 -4.57 14.93 3.76
CA ILE A 536 -4.70 13.66 3.00
C ILE A 536 -3.80 13.67 1.76
N LEU A 537 -3.70 14.81 1.06
CA LEU A 537 -2.77 14.95 -0.07
C LEU A 537 -1.32 14.78 0.36
N GLN A 538 -0.92 15.38 1.48
CA GLN A 538 0.44 15.28 2.01
C GLN A 538 0.76 13.85 2.46
N ASP A 539 -0.18 13.20 3.14
CA ASP A 539 -0.07 11.80 3.57
C ASP A 539 0.02 10.82 2.39
N ALA A 540 -0.72 11.09 1.31
CA ALA A 540 -0.70 10.24 0.11
C ALA A 540 0.64 10.24 -0.63
N ARG A 541 1.55 11.15 -0.30
CA ARG A 541 2.85 11.26 -0.98
C ARG A 541 3.91 10.30 -0.42
N ILE A 542 3.74 9.75 0.76
CA ILE A 542 4.66 8.79 1.38
C ILE A 542 4.63 7.37 0.71
#